data_87b61a127f1dd3b65f8ee27e9ae73c26
#
_entry.id   87b61a127f1dd3b65f8ee27e9ae73c26
#
_cell.length_a   1.000
_cell.length_b   1.000
_cell.length_c   1.000
_cell.angle_alpha   90.00
_cell.angle_beta   90.00
_cell.angle_gamma   90.00
#
_symmetry.space_group_name_H-M   'P 1'
#
loop_
_entity.id
_entity.type
_entity.pdbx_description
1 polymer ?
#
loop_
_entity_poly.entity_id
_entity_poly.type
_entity_poly.pdbx_seq_one_letter_code
_entity_poly.pdbx_strand_id
1 'polypeptide(L)'
;MNVSLKINLEFPAAIYFQDTLQLNRYTVALELCTATQDHEQINVAMARIKAFVYSELADTVFINQQDAERANILEVMGINVTTLPEDPIDQIIGLMLYCKINAVVEGRMLVEALDISSFIGDEVTYLYNAGDPIGPFQQDGWWFNADTSHNELSGIGIDQNIVHVHAHNWNKYNLNWNDVDYSKTSKTVAFGKRSDHAK
;
A
#
# COMPACT_ATOMS: atom_id res chain seq x y z
N MET A 1 4.05 13.67 -25.40
CA MET A 1 3.61 14.84 -24.59
C MET A 1 3.22 14.28 -23.25
N ASN A 2 3.92 14.64 -22.19
CA ASN A 2 3.53 14.19 -20.85
C ASN A 2 2.32 15.03 -20.41
N VAL A 3 1.32 14.37 -19.85
CA VAL A 3 0.10 15.03 -19.35
C VAL A 3 0.17 15.04 -17.83
N SER A 4 0.05 16.21 -17.24
CA SER A 4 -0.12 16.34 -15.79
C SER A 4 -1.60 16.25 -15.43
N LEU A 5 -1.90 15.45 -14.43
CA LEU A 5 -3.25 15.21 -13.90
C LEU A 5 -3.27 15.60 -12.43
N LYS A 6 -4.37 16.22 -11.99
CA LYS A 6 -4.60 16.47 -10.57
C LYS A 6 -5.86 15.75 -10.13
N ILE A 7 -5.77 14.97 -9.05
CA ILE A 7 -6.91 14.29 -8.44
C ILE A 7 -6.98 14.58 -6.96
N ASN A 8 -8.21 14.67 -6.44
CA ASN A 8 -8.47 14.78 -5.03
C ASN A 8 -9.18 13.50 -4.57
N LEU A 9 -8.71 12.97 -3.44
CA LEU A 9 -9.24 11.78 -2.82
C LEU A 9 -9.58 12.11 -1.36
N GLU A 10 -10.62 11.49 -0.84
CA GLU A 10 -11.01 11.62 0.57
C GLU A 10 -11.38 10.23 1.09
N PHE A 11 -10.87 9.85 2.25
CA PHE A 11 -11.18 8.55 2.84
C PHE A 11 -11.20 8.61 4.37
N PRO A 12 -12.12 7.87 5.01
CA PRO A 12 -12.12 7.66 6.44
C PRO A 12 -11.08 6.61 6.82
N ALA A 13 -10.47 6.77 7.98
CA ALA A 13 -9.65 5.76 8.61
C ALA A 13 -9.59 6.02 10.13
N ALA A 14 -8.95 5.15 10.88
CA ALA A 14 -8.66 5.41 12.28
C ALA A 14 -7.15 5.40 12.51
N ILE A 15 -6.71 6.03 13.57
CA ILE A 15 -5.34 5.92 14.09
C ILE A 15 -5.39 5.32 15.48
N TYR A 16 -4.45 4.41 15.76
CA TYR A 16 -4.17 3.96 17.13
C TYR A 16 -2.88 4.62 17.58
N PHE A 17 -3.01 5.54 18.51
CA PHE A 17 -1.90 6.34 19.02
C PHE A 17 -2.08 6.62 20.51
N GLN A 18 -1.01 6.47 21.30
CA GLN A 18 -1.01 6.70 22.74
C GLN A 18 -2.17 5.96 23.46
N ASP A 19 -2.31 4.66 23.20
CA ASP A 19 -3.36 3.79 23.76
C ASP A 19 -4.81 4.25 23.44
N THR A 20 -4.98 5.10 22.43
CA THR A 20 -6.28 5.64 22.04
C THR A 20 -6.55 5.34 20.57
N LEU A 21 -7.74 4.81 20.29
CA LEU A 21 -8.26 4.67 18.94
C LEU A 21 -9.07 5.93 18.57
N GLN A 22 -8.66 6.63 17.52
CA GLN A 22 -9.28 7.87 17.07
C GLN A 22 -9.73 7.75 15.63
N LEU A 23 -10.99 8.06 15.35
CA LEU A 23 -11.49 8.15 13.98
C LEU A 23 -10.98 9.42 13.32
N ASN A 24 -10.54 9.31 12.08
CA ASN A 24 -10.03 10.42 11.29
C ASN A 24 -10.58 10.38 9.87
N ARG A 25 -10.41 11.46 9.14
CA ARG A 25 -10.72 11.59 7.73
C ARG A 25 -9.57 12.32 7.06
N TYR A 26 -9.08 11.73 5.98
CA TYR A 26 -7.96 12.26 5.22
C TYR A 26 -8.43 12.84 3.90
N THR A 27 -7.88 14.00 3.55
CA THR A 27 -8.00 14.61 2.23
C THR A 27 -6.63 14.60 1.59
N VAL A 28 -6.54 14.05 0.38
CA VAL A 28 -5.30 13.89 -0.37
C VAL A 28 -5.46 14.51 -1.75
N ALA A 29 -4.57 15.40 -2.12
CA ALA A 29 -4.44 15.91 -3.48
C ALA A 29 -3.17 15.34 -4.11
N LEU A 30 -3.29 14.77 -5.30
CA LEU A 30 -2.18 14.18 -6.05
C LEU A 30 -1.97 14.96 -7.35
N GLU A 31 -0.73 15.31 -7.63
CA GLU A 31 -0.27 15.76 -8.93
C GLU A 31 0.50 14.60 -9.60
N LEU A 32 0.01 14.15 -10.74
CA LEU A 32 0.49 12.95 -11.42
C LEU A 32 0.97 13.31 -12.81
N CYS A 33 2.12 12.78 -13.21
CA CYS A 33 2.62 12.86 -14.58
C CYS A 33 2.50 11.51 -15.26
N THR A 34 1.97 11.48 -16.49
CA THR A 34 1.88 10.24 -17.27
C THR A 34 3.24 9.89 -17.85
N ALA A 35 3.72 8.66 -17.59
CA ALA A 35 4.95 8.13 -18.16
C ALA A 35 4.68 7.34 -19.46
N THR A 36 3.42 7.03 -19.76
CA THR A 36 2.97 6.35 -20.98
C THR A 36 2.02 7.23 -21.77
N GLN A 37 1.89 6.96 -23.08
CA GLN A 37 0.88 7.56 -23.95
C GLN A 37 -0.33 6.64 -24.19
N ASP A 38 -0.29 5.44 -23.64
CA ASP A 38 -1.36 4.47 -23.72
C ASP A 38 -2.48 4.87 -22.75
N HIS A 39 -3.61 5.29 -23.29
CA HIS A 39 -4.77 5.71 -22.51
C HIS A 39 -5.35 4.59 -21.64
N GLU A 40 -5.26 3.33 -22.07
CA GLU A 40 -5.76 2.20 -21.30
C GLU A 40 -4.90 1.98 -20.05
N GLN A 41 -3.58 2.03 -20.20
CA GLN A 41 -2.66 1.96 -19.04
C GLN A 41 -2.86 3.12 -18.08
N ILE A 42 -3.08 4.34 -18.58
CA ILE A 42 -3.39 5.51 -17.74
C ILE A 42 -4.69 5.26 -16.95
N ASN A 43 -5.73 4.76 -17.61
CA ASN A 43 -7.01 4.46 -16.96
C ASN A 43 -6.86 3.37 -15.88
N VAL A 44 -6.11 2.31 -16.16
CA VAL A 44 -5.81 1.25 -15.19
C VAL A 44 -5.02 1.82 -14.00
N ALA A 45 -3.99 2.65 -14.23
CA ALA A 45 -3.22 3.30 -13.18
C ALA A 45 -4.12 4.14 -12.26
N MET A 46 -4.99 4.96 -12.85
CA MET A 46 -5.97 5.77 -12.10
C MET A 46 -6.95 4.89 -11.30
N ALA A 47 -7.42 3.79 -11.87
CA ALA A 47 -8.29 2.85 -11.20
C ALA A 47 -7.59 2.13 -10.05
N ARG A 48 -6.30 1.77 -10.20
CA ARG A 48 -5.47 1.20 -9.12
C ARG A 48 -5.29 2.15 -7.96
N ILE A 49 -5.01 3.44 -8.21
CA ILE A 49 -4.92 4.45 -7.15
C ILE A 49 -6.23 4.50 -6.35
N LYS A 50 -7.37 4.57 -7.05
CA LYS A 50 -8.68 4.60 -6.40
C LYS A 50 -9.00 3.31 -5.64
N ALA A 51 -8.71 2.15 -6.22
CA ALA A 51 -8.91 0.86 -5.55
C ALA A 51 -8.05 0.74 -4.29
N PHE A 52 -6.79 1.17 -4.35
CA PHE A 52 -5.93 1.20 -3.19
C PHE A 52 -6.51 2.09 -2.08
N VAL A 53 -6.89 3.32 -2.39
CA VAL A 53 -7.40 4.26 -1.38
C VAL A 53 -8.77 3.83 -0.84
N TYR A 54 -9.71 3.45 -1.69
CA TYR A 54 -11.09 3.21 -1.28
C TYR A 54 -11.41 1.78 -0.87
N SER A 55 -10.60 0.81 -1.29
CA SER A 55 -10.88 -0.60 -0.98
C SER A 55 -9.86 -1.22 -0.02
N GLU A 56 -8.67 -0.63 0.11
CA GLU A 56 -7.62 -1.16 0.98
C GLU A 56 -7.35 -0.24 2.19
N LEU A 57 -7.39 1.10 2.00
CA LEU A 57 -7.10 2.04 3.08
C LEU A 57 -8.33 2.59 3.79
N ALA A 58 -9.45 2.75 3.08
CA ALA A 58 -10.66 3.20 3.73
C ALA A 58 -11.08 2.24 4.84
N ASP A 59 -11.47 2.79 5.99
CA ASP A 59 -11.85 2.05 7.20
C ASP A 59 -10.74 1.20 7.83
N THR A 60 -9.46 1.42 7.47
CA THR A 60 -8.32 0.79 8.14
C THR A 60 -7.97 1.49 9.45
N VAL A 61 -7.25 0.79 10.33
CA VAL A 61 -6.59 1.38 11.50
C VAL A 61 -5.10 1.49 11.21
N PHE A 62 -4.57 2.70 11.17
CA PHE A 62 -3.12 2.94 11.13
C PHE A 62 -2.53 2.78 12.52
N ILE A 63 -1.47 2.00 12.64
CA ILE A 63 -0.82 1.67 13.90
C ILE A 63 0.69 1.57 13.73
N ASN A 64 1.45 1.93 14.76
CA ASN A 64 2.89 1.71 14.76
C ASN A 64 3.20 0.21 14.79
N GLN A 65 4.13 -0.25 13.96
CA GLN A 65 4.58 -1.66 13.93
C GLN A 65 5.11 -2.16 15.28
N GLN A 66 5.53 -1.27 16.18
CA GLN A 66 5.94 -1.63 17.53
C GLN A 66 4.77 -2.08 18.40
N ASP A 67 3.53 -1.71 18.07
CA ASP A 67 2.31 -2.11 18.74
C ASP A 67 1.71 -3.42 18.17
N ALA A 68 2.56 -4.37 17.77
CA ALA A 68 2.18 -5.60 17.08
C ALA A 68 1.10 -6.42 17.83
N GLU A 69 1.11 -6.42 19.16
CA GLU A 69 0.10 -7.10 19.98
C GLU A 69 -1.29 -6.49 19.76
N ARG A 70 -1.38 -5.16 19.72
CA ARG A 70 -2.63 -4.44 19.46
C ARG A 70 -3.10 -4.62 18.03
N ALA A 71 -2.17 -4.55 17.07
CA ALA A 71 -2.47 -4.83 15.67
C ALA A 71 -3.13 -6.21 15.51
N ASN A 72 -2.54 -7.25 16.09
CA ASN A 72 -3.07 -8.60 16.05
C ASN A 72 -4.46 -8.73 16.70
N ILE A 73 -4.71 -8.05 17.82
CA ILE A 73 -6.04 -8.04 18.45
C ILE A 73 -7.09 -7.44 17.51
N LEU A 74 -6.79 -6.31 16.86
CA LEU A 74 -7.68 -5.66 15.91
C LEU A 74 -7.98 -6.56 14.70
N GLU A 75 -6.96 -7.22 14.15
CA GLU A 75 -7.12 -8.16 13.03
C GLU A 75 -7.98 -9.38 13.41
N VAL A 76 -7.79 -9.96 14.59
CA VAL A 76 -8.63 -11.05 15.11
C VAL A 76 -10.10 -10.61 15.26
N MET A 77 -10.34 -9.33 15.55
CA MET A 77 -11.68 -8.73 15.57
C MET A 77 -12.25 -8.45 14.17
N GLY A 78 -11.50 -8.72 13.10
CA GLY A 78 -11.92 -8.49 11.73
C GLY A 78 -11.75 -7.03 11.26
N ILE A 79 -10.94 -6.26 11.95
CA ILE A 79 -10.64 -4.87 11.60
C ILE A 79 -9.40 -4.87 10.69
N ASN A 80 -9.46 -4.14 9.58
CA ASN A 80 -8.29 -3.95 8.73
C ASN A 80 -7.26 -3.09 9.45
N VAL A 81 -6.01 -3.54 9.45
CA VAL A 81 -4.90 -2.82 10.08
C VAL A 81 -3.83 -2.53 9.06
N THR A 82 -3.31 -1.32 9.08
CA THR A 82 -2.14 -0.89 8.30
C THR A 82 -1.03 -0.51 9.26
N THR A 83 0.02 -1.33 9.31
CA THR A 83 1.18 -1.07 10.16
C THR A 83 2.15 -0.12 9.48
N LEU A 84 2.62 0.85 10.25
CA LEU A 84 3.58 1.87 9.82
C LEU A 84 4.90 1.71 10.60
N PRO A 85 6.05 2.08 10.01
CA PRO A 85 7.35 1.99 10.69
C PRO A 85 7.49 2.91 11.89
N GLU A 86 6.68 3.96 11.97
CA GLU A 86 6.62 4.95 13.04
C GLU A 86 5.17 5.26 13.44
N ASP A 87 5.00 6.17 14.39
CA ASP A 87 3.68 6.59 14.86
C ASP A 87 2.78 7.12 13.74
N PRO A 88 1.48 6.79 13.74
CA PRO A 88 0.55 7.09 12.65
C PRO A 88 0.09 8.56 12.65
N ILE A 89 1.04 9.47 12.50
CA ILE A 89 0.78 10.90 12.29
C ILE A 89 0.64 11.22 10.80
N ASP A 90 0.02 12.33 10.49
CA ASP A 90 -0.28 12.72 9.10
C ASP A 90 0.95 12.73 8.18
N GLN A 91 2.11 13.14 8.71
CA GLN A 91 3.38 13.11 7.98
C GLN A 91 3.77 11.69 7.56
N ILE A 92 3.67 10.72 8.47
CA ILE A 92 4.05 9.32 8.19
C ILE A 92 3.04 8.68 7.24
N ILE A 93 1.75 8.95 7.43
CA ILE A 93 0.69 8.48 6.53
C ILE A 93 0.86 9.07 5.13
N GLY A 94 1.21 10.35 5.01
CA GLY A 94 1.48 10.98 3.72
C GLY A 94 2.68 10.37 2.98
N LEU A 95 3.77 10.10 3.67
CA LEU A 95 4.94 9.40 3.10
C LEU A 95 4.60 7.97 2.66
N MET A 96 3.82 7.24 3.46
CA MET A 96 3.34 5.91 3.09
C MET A 96 2.50 5.97 1.81
N LEU A 97 1.55 6.91 1.73
CA LEU A 97 0.73 7.11 0.54
C LEU A 97 1.58 7.43 -0.68
N TYR A 98 2.56 8.34 -0.54
CA TYR A 98 3.47 8.70 -1.62
C TYR A 98 4.23 7.48 -2.16
N CYS A 99 4.82 6.68 -1.27
CA CYS A 99 5.56 5.47 -1.65
C CYS A 99 4.63 4.44 -2.31
N LYS A 100 3.49 4.15 -1.68
CA LYS A 100 2.59 3.09 -2.13
C LYS A 100 1.88 3.45 -3.45
N ILE A 101 1.46 4.69 -3.64
CA ILE A 101 0.84 5.12 -4.90
C ILE A 101 1.84 4.99 -6.06
N ASN A 102 3.10 5.39 -5.87
CA ASN A 102 4.14 5.17 -6.88
C ASN A 102 4.34 3.68 -7.18
N ALA A 103 4.30 2.82 -6.15
CA ALA A 103 4.42 1.38 -6.33
C ALA A 103 3.25 0.77 -7.13
N VAL A 104 2.00 1.11 -6.80
CA VAL A 104 0.82 0.50 -7.44
C VAL A 104 0.63 0.91 -8.89
N VAL A 105 1.15 2.05 -9.31
CA VAL A 105 1.10 2.49 -10.72
C VAL A 105 2.24 1.92 -11.57
N GLU A 106 3.22 1.27 -10.96
CA GLU A 106 4.32 0.54 -11.62
C GLU A 106 4.98 1.31 -12.77
N GLY A 107 5.24 2.60 -12.55
CA GLY A 107 5.92 3.47 -13.50
C GLY A 107 5.09 3.91 -14.73
N ARG A 108 3.78 3.57 -14.84
CA ARG A 108 2.90 4.11 -15.89
C ARG A 108 2.53 5.56 -15.61
N MET A 109 2.56 5.94 -14.34
CA MET A 109 2.44 7.31 -13.86
C MET A 109 3.49 7.55 -12.78
N LEU A 110 3.76 8.83 -12.49
CA LEU A 110 4.64 9.26 -11.41
C LEU A 110 3.89 10.27 -10.56
N VAL A 111 4.01 10.15 -9.24
CA VAL A 111 3.51 11.16 -8.32
C VAL A 111 4.56 12.29 -8.27
N GLU A 112 4.23 13.45 -8.83
CA GLU A 112 5.07 14.65 -8.78
C GLU A 112 4.93 15.37 -7.46
N ALA A 113 3.68 15.45 -6.95
CA ALA A 113 3.40 16.01 -5.64
C ALA A 113 2.21 15.29 -4.98
N LEU A 114 2.24 15.25 -3.66
CA LEU A 114 1.17 14.77 -2.81
C LEU A 114 0.97 15.75 -1.65
N ASP A 115 -0.24 16.24 -1.51
CA ASP A 115 -0.69 17.04 -0.37
C ASP A 115 -1.62 16.18 0.48
N ILE A 116 -1.41 16.16 1.79
CA ILE A 116 -2.30 15.46 2.73
C ILE A 116 -2.67 16.36 3.89
N SER A 117 -3.92 16.33 4.27
CA SER A 117 -4.44 16.91 5.52
C SER A 117 -5.45 15.98 6.15
N SER A 118 -5.70 16.15 7.44
CA SER A 118 -6.68 15.33 8.16
C SER A 118 -7.55 16.17 9.09
N PHE A 119 -8.69 15.61 9.46
CA PHE A 119 -9.63 16.27 10.39
C PHE A 119 -9.00 16.45 11.77
N ILE A 120 -8.24 15.46 12.29
CA ILE A 120 -7.57 15.56 13.60
C ILE A 120 -6.38 16.52 13.54
N GLY A 121 -5.73 16.66 12.38
CA GLY A 121 -4.57 17.53 12.17
C GLY A 121 -4.89 19.02 12.05
N ASP A 122 -6.09 19.47 12.45
CA ASP A 122 -6.52 20.86 12.41
C ASP A 122 -6.30 21.54 11.05
N GLU A 123 -6.55 20.79 9.95
CA GLU A 123 -6.41 21.25 8.57
C GLU A 123 -4.97 21.61 8.15
N VAL A 124 -3.96 21.25 8.94
CA VAL A 124 -2.56 21.38 8.53
C VAL A 124 -2.31 20.48 7.33
N THR A 125 -1.77 21.05 6.26
CA THR A 125 -1.44 20.31 5.04
C THR A 125 0.05 20.02 4.98
N TYR A 126 0.41 18.75 4.81
CA TYR A 126 1.77 18.30 4.55
C TYR A 126 1.95 18.07 3.06
N LEU A 127 3.04 18.57 2.52
CA LEU A 127 3.36 18.53 1.09
C LEU A 127 4.61 17.65 0.87
N TYR A 128 4.52 16.76 -0.11
CA TYR A 128 5.60 15.88 -0.55
C TYR A 128 5.80 16.05 -2.04
N ASN A 129 7.05 16.17 -2.48
CA ASN A 129 7.41 16.33 -3.88
C ASN A 129 8.34 15.20 -4.32
N ALA A 130 8.39 14.98 -5.63
CA ALA A 130 9.31 14.02 -6.21
C ALA A 130 10.77 14.40 -5.84
N GLY A 131 11.47 13.43 -5.24
CA GLY A 131 12.84 13.60 -4.75
C GLY A 131 12.98 13.97 -3.28
N ASP A 132 11.90 14.25 -2.57
CA ASP A 132 11.94 14.44 -1.13
C ASP A 132 12.36 13.14 -0.41
N PRO A 133 13.08 13.25 0.73
CA PRO A 133 13.40 12.06 1.52
C PRO A 133 12.16 11.35 2.01
N ILE A 134 12.10 10.02 1.83
CA ILE A 134 10.97 9.19 2.24
C ILE A 134 11.08 8.68 3.68
N GLY A 135 11.99 9.26 4.49
CA GLY A 135 12.12 8.99 5.92
C GLY A 135 12.22 7.50 6.25
N PRO A 136 11.37 6.99 7.15
CA PRO A 136 11.43 5.61 7.63
C PRO A 136 11.05 4.57 6.57
N PHE A 137 10.51 4.99 5.41
CA PHE A 137 10.13 4.12 4.29
C PHE A 137 11.29 3.80 3.34
N GLN A 138 12.55 4.13 3.67
CA GLN A 138 13.73 3.80 2.85
C GLN A 138 14.04 2.30 2.79
N GLN A 139 13.58 1.54 3.77
CA GLN A 139 13.74 0.08 3.79
C GLN A 139 12.66 -0.58 2.93
N ASP A 140 13.02 -1.70 2.28
CA ASP A 140 12.08 -2.49 1.53
C ASP A 140 10.94 -2.98 2.44
N GLY A 141 9.71 -2.82 1.94
CA GLY A 141 8.50 -3.22 2.62
C GLY A 141 7.33 -3.25 1.65
N TRP A 142 6.13 -3.58 2.13
CA TRP A 142 4.96 -3.70 1.28
C TRP A 142 4.62 -2.41 0.52
N TRP A 143 5.00 -1.25 1.03
CA TRP A 143 4.79 0.07 0.38
C TRP A 143 5.56 0.27 -0.92
N PHE A 144 6.57 -0.56 -1.21
CA PHE A 144 7.28 -0.56 -2.49
C PHE A 144 6.77 -1.61 -3.47
N ASN A 145 5.89 -2.49 -3.03
CA ASN A 145 5.32 -3.53 -3.89
C ASN A 145 4.04 -3.01 -4.56
N ALA A 146 3.75 -3.48 -5.77
CA ALA A 146 2.50 -3.16 -6.45
C ALA A 146 1.27 -3.78 -5.76
N ASP A 147 1.46 -4.84 -4.96
CA ASP A 147 0.40 -5.48 -4.19
C ASP A 147 -0.12 -4.55 -3.09
N THR A 148 -1.40 -4.67 -2.78
CA THR A 148 -2.10 -3.86 -1.78
C THR A 148 -2.18 -4.51 -0.40
N SER A 149 -1.77 -5.79 -0.26
CA SER A 149 -1.85 -6.51 1.00
C SER A 149 -0.95 -5.91 2.08
N HIS A 150 -1.51 -5.69 3.26
CA HIS A 150 -0.86 -5.06 4.40
C HIS A 150 -0.19 -6.06 5.36
N ASN A 151 -0.42 -7.35 5.19
CA ASN A 151 -0.09 -8.38 6.18
C ASN A 151 1.34 -8.90 6.03
N GLU A 152 2.36 -8.08 6.28
CA GLU A 152 3.73 -8.57 6.48
C GLU A 152 4.03 -8.98 7.94
N LEU A 153 3.12 -8.75 8.88
CA LEU A 153 3.28 -9.14 10.29
C LEU A 153 3.11 -10.64 10.57
N SER A 154 2.83 -11.46 9.57
CA SER A 154 2.79 -12.93 9.73
C SER A 154 4.15 -13.59 10.02
N GLY A 155 5.17 -12.80 10.40
CA GLY A 155 6.50 -13.26 10.81
C GLY A 155 6.62 -13.75 12.26
N ILE A 156 5.57 -13.66 13.08
CA ILE A 156 5.62 -14.12 14.46
C ILE A 156 4.99 -15.52 14.58
N GLY A 157 5.80 -16.54 14.32
CA GLY A 157 5.57 -17.88 14.91
C GLY A 157 4.73 -18.87 14.11
N ILE A 158 4.50 -18.67 12.82
CA ILE A 158 3.92 -19.70 11.94
C ILE A 158 4.99 -20.17 10.97
N ASP A 159 5.17 -21.49 10.99
CA ASP A 159 6.11 -22.31 10.22
C ASP A 159 6.76 -21.61 9.00
N GLN A 160 8.08 -21.44 9.03
CA GLN A 160 8.91 -20.78 7.99
C GLN A 160 8.83 -21.43 6.59
N ASN A 161 7.93 -22.38 6.39
CA ASN A 161 7.73 -23.11 5.14
C ASN A 161 6.49 -22.72 4.35
N ILE A 162 5.68 -21.80 4.82
CA ILE A 162 4.52 -21.28 4.05
C ILE A 162 4.96 -19.98 3.39
N VAL A 163 5.52 -20.11 2.20
CA VAL A 163 5.65 -18.98 1.28
C VAL A 163 4.23 -18.64 0.82
N HIS A 164 3.60 -17.67 1.44
CA HIS A 164 2.40 -17.08 0.89
C HIS A 164 2.77 -16.41 -0.43
N VAL A 165 2.55 -17.13 -1.54
CA VAL A 165 2.54 -16.51 -2.85
C VAL A 165 1.30 -15.62 -2.86
N HIS A 166 1.47 -14.36 -2.53
CA HIS A 166 0.41 -13.36 -2.65
C HIS A 166 0.02 -13.32 -4.12
N ALA A 167 -1.14 -13.88 -4.45
CA ALA A 167 -1.75 -13.65 -5.73
C ALA A 167 -1.91 -12.12 -5.87
N HIS A 168 -1.47 -11.57 -7.00
CA HIS A 168 -1.58 -10.14 -7.25
C HIS A 168 -3.00 -9.67 -6.94
N ASN A 169 -3.16 -8.82 -5.92
CA ASN A 169 -4.47 -8.33 -5.50
C ASN A 169 -5.24 -7.61 -6.63
N TRP A 170 -4.54 -7.16 -7.65
CA TRP A 170 -5.12 -6.53 -8.83
C TRP A 170 -6.04 -7.45 -9.64
N ASN A 171 -5.85 -8.78 -9.57
CA ASN A 171 -6.79 -9.74 -10.16
C ASN A 171 -8.19 -9.63 -9.53
N LYS A 172 -8.26 -9.37 -8.23
CA LYS A 172 -9.51 -9.19 -7.48
C LYS A 172 -10.33 -8.01 -8.04
N TYR A 173 -9.66 -6.99 -8.52
CA TYR A 173 -10.27 -5.77 -9.06
C TYR A 173 -10.36 -5.74 -10.59
N ASN A 174 -9.83 -6.76 -11.27
CA ASN A 174 -9.68 -6.78 -12.73
C ASN A 174 -8.87 -5.57 -13.26
N LEU A 175 -7.81 -5.22 -12.54
CA LEU A 175 -6.93 -4.08 -12.82
C LEU A 175 -5.51 -4.51 -13.21
N ASN A 176 -5.38 -5.60 -13.96
CA ASN A 176 -4.11 -6.04 -14.52
C ASN A 176 -3.69 -5.17 -15.69
N TRP A 177 -2.37 -5.11 -15.92
CA TRP A 177 -1.85 -4.46 -17.11
C TRP A 177 -2.04 -5.36 -18.33
N ASN A 178 -2.49 -4.80 -19.45
CA ASN A 178 -2.72 -5.57 -20.67
C ASN A 178 -1.42 -5.97 -21.39
N ASP A 179 -0.33 -5.26 -21.11
CA ASP A 179 1.01 -5.48 -21.70
C ASP A 179 1.85 -6.52 -20.93
N VAL A 180 1.34 -7.03 -19.80
CA VAL A 180 2.04 -8.03 -18.99
C VAL A 180 1.37 -9.40 -19.13
N ASP A 181 2.11 -10.36 -19.67
CA ASP A 181 1.67 -11.76 -19.75
C ASP A 181 1.88 -12.46 -18.39
N TYR A 182 0.90 -12.37 -17.53
CA TYR A 182 0.92 -13.00 -16.18
C TYR A 182 0.95 -14.55 -16.26
N SER A 183 0.63 -15.15 -17.40
CA SER A 183 0.70 -16.61 -17.57
C SER A 183 2.14 -17.16 -17.44
N LYS A 184 3.12 -16.30 -17.66
CA LYS A 184 4.56 -16.65 -17.58
C LYS A 184 5.19 -16.40 -16.20
N THR A 185 4.51 -15.72 -15.30
CA THR A 185 5.04 -15.37 -13.98
C THR A 185 4.76 -16.40 -12.90
N SER A 186 3.91 -17.40 -13.15
CA SER A 186 3.75 -18.53 -12.22
C SER A 186 4.99 -19.41 -12.29
N LYS A 187 6.02 -19.09 -11.52
CA LYS A 187 7.09 -20.05 -11.22
C LYS A 187 6.46 -21.20 -10.46
N THR A 188 6.19 -22.29 -11.18
CA THR A 188 5.85 -23.56 -10.55
C THR A 188 7.07 -23.98 -9.73
N VAL A 189 7.04 -23.78 -8.41
CA VAL A 189 8.04 -24.32 -7.51
C VAL A 189 7.78 -25.83 -7.47
N ALA A 190 8.54 -26.59 -8.27
CA ALA A 190 8.54 -28.03 -8.19
C ALA A 190 9.13 -28.43 -6.83
N PHE A 191 8.27 -28.90 -5.92
CA PHE A 191 8.72 -29.54 -4.69
C PHE A 191 9.49 -30.80 -5.05
N GLY A 192 10.80 -30.80 -4.79
CA GLY A 192 11.64 -31.98 -4.96
C GLY A 192 11.10 -33.13 -4.11
N LYS A 193 10.85 -34.28 -4.72
CA LYS A 193 10.52 -35.51 -4.03
C LYS A 193 11.64 -35.81 -3.00
N ARG A 194 11.26 -35.91 -1.73
CA ARG A 194 12.11 -36.41 -0.67
C ARG A 194 12.49 -37.85 -1.06
N SER A 195 13.73 -38.09 -1.35
CA SER A 195 14.25 -39.45 -1.54
C SER A 195 14.34 -40.12 -0.17
N ASP A 196 13.43 -41.08 0.08
CA ASP A 196 13.54 -42.01 1.18
C ASP A 196 14.79 -42.85 0.95
N HIS A 197 15.82 -42.60 1.68
CA HIS A 197 16.91 -43.58 1.89
C HIS A 197 16.68 -44.26 3.23
N ALA A 198 15.95 -45.37 3.14
CA ALA A 198 16.02 -46.42 4.13
C ALA A 198 17.40 -47.12 4.01
N LYS A 199 18.16 -47.13 5.09
CA LYS A 199 18.97 -48.30 5.55
C LYS A 199 19.27 -48.09 7.03
#